data_c51f0875f994cf28f686da6f6b7291f4
#
_entry.id   c51f0875f994cf28f686da6f6b7291f4
#
_cell.length_a   1.000
_cell.length_b   1.000
_cell.length_c   1.000
_cell.angle_alpha   90.00
_cell.angle_beta   90.00
_cell.angle_gamma   90.00
#
_symmetry.space_group_name_H-M   'P 1'
#
loop_
_entity.id
_entity.type
_entity.pdbx_description
1 polymer ?
#
loop_
_entity_poly.entity_id
_entity_poly.type
_entity_poly.pdbx_seq_one_letter_code
_entity_poly.pdbx_strand_id
1 'polypeptide(L)'
;MKKVFVVLVLVYSQYVLAQPNTLFFKKETNIDEPIWTQTNRAGVDINEVAFVNWNSGGTNSISALFAYTSILKYEFRHFVWDNNFSARYGINGQQDQELRKTDDVFEVRSNLGYQKNKLTNWYYSARFSFKSQFSNGYSYPNTSNPISRFMAPGYLFLGGGAEYGKNIEKLSTYFSPLTLKTTFVLDEDLSNAGSFGVMPAEYDSEGNIIKQGERVRKELGMLLTSAYETTLFENVSIKNFVSFYTDYINDFGNIDVDWEVIFDFKVNSYIKATLGSHLKYDNDVKMLVEVQNPETAETEFVEEGASVQWKQMLGVGVVVDF
;
A
#
# COMPACT_ATOMS: atom_id res chain seq x y z
N MET A 1 18.50 6.77 -18.07
CA MET A 1 18.05 8.15 -18.31
C MET A 1 16.53 8.28 -18.47
N LYS A 2 15.83 7.45 -19.26
CA LYS A 2 14.35 7.53 -19.39
C LYS A 2 13.59 7.28 -18.07
N LYS A 3 14.06 6.34 -17.23
CA LYS A 3 13.41 6.01 -15.94
C LYS A 3 13.51 7.15 -14.91
N VAL A 4 14.65 7.87 -14.85
CA VAL A 4 14.85 9.01 -13.94
C VAL A 4 13.97 10.20 -14.34
N PHE A 5 13.71 10.37 -15.64
CA PHE A 5 12.88 11.47 -16.13
C PHE A 5 11.40 11.31 -15.72
N VAL A 6 10.88 10.07 -15.69
CA VAL A 6 9.50 9.81 -15.24
C VAL A 6 9.34 10.11 -13.75
N VAL A 7 10.33 9.76 -12.91
CA VAL A 7 10.33 10.07 -11.47
C VAL A 7 10.35 11.59 -11.24
N LEU A 8 11.19 12.32 -11.98
CA LEU A 8 11.26 13.77 -11.89
C LEU A 8 9.97 14.46 -12.35
N VAL A 9 9.31 13.95 -13.38
CA VAL A 9 8.02 14.48 -13.86
C VAL A 9 6.91 14.25 -12.83
N LEU A 10 6.86 13.08 -12.18
CA LEU A 10 5.88 12.79 -11.14
C LEU A 10 6.05 13.67 -9.90
N VAL A 11 7.29 13.89 -9.46
CA VAL A 11 7.60 14.81 -8.35
C VAL A 11 7.31 16.26 -8.74
N TYR A 12 7.65 16.68 -9.96
CA TYR A 12 7.39 18.04 -10.45
C TYR A 12 5.89 18.33 -10.65
N SER A 13 5.10 17.33 -11.10
CA SER A 13 3.65 17.49 -11.22
C SER A 13 2.96 17.73 -9.88
N GLN A 14 3.50 17.19 -8.80
CA GLN A 14 2.98 17.45 -7.44
C GLN A 14 3.29 18.88 -6.98
N TYR A 15 4.44 19.44 -7.35
CA TYR A 15 4.79 20.83 -7.02
C TYR A 15 3.96 21.87 -7.79
N VAL A 16 3.62 21.61 -9.04
CA VAL A 16 2.83 22.53 -9.88
C VAL A 16 1.38 22.63 -9.39
N LEU A 17 0.82 21.53 -8.84
CA LEU A 17 -0.53 21.52 -8.25
C LEU A 17 -0.56 22.08 -6.82
N ALA A 18 0.58 22.13 -6.15
CA ALA A 18 0.75 22.61 -4.78
C ALA A 18 1.11 24.11 -4.69
N GLN A 19 0.72 24.96 -5.66
CA GLN A 19 0.93 26.40 -5.53
C GLN A 19 0.13 26.92 -4.32
N PRO A 20 0.78 27.39 -3.25
CA PRO A 20 0.07 27.95 -2.11
C PRO A 20 -0.46 29.32 -2.49
N ASN A 21 -1.78 29.39 -2.72
CA ASN A 21 -2.44 30.67 -2.99
C ASN A 21 -2.59 31.57 -1.75
N THR A 22 -1.97 31.23 -0.61
CA THR A 22 -1.94 32.14 0.53
C THR A 22 -0.78 31.79 1.47
N LEU A 23 0.05 32.78 1.78
CA LEU A 23 0.92 32.80 2.94
C LEU A 23 0.05 32.88 4.21
N PHE A 24 -0.39 31.75 4.72
CA PHE A 24 -1.00 31.73 6.05
C PHE A 24 0.12 31.89 7.09
N PHE A 25 0.16 33.04 7.72
CA PHE A 25 0.89 33.21 8.97
C PHE A 25 0.27 32.27 10.01
N LYS A 26 0.96 31.17 10.31
CA LYS A 26 0.55 30.27 11.38
C LYS A 26 0.62 31.05 12.69
N LYS A 27 -0.53 31.25 13.33
CA LYS A 27 -0.57 31.77 14.69
C LYS A 27 0.19 30.79 15.58
N GLU A 28 1.21 31.25 16.29
CA GLU A 28 1.90 30.44 17.31
C GLU A 28 0.86 30.02 18.37
N THR A 29 0.38 28.81 18.26
CA THR A 29 -0.36 28.18 19.36
C THR A 29 0.69 27.59 20.28
N ASN A 30 0.92 28.24 21.42
CA ASN A 30 1.73 27.67 22.48
C ASN A 30 0.92 26.50 23.07
N ILE A 31 1.26 25.28 22.67
CA ILE A 31 0.63 24.08 23.20
C ILE A 31 1.39 23.74 24.47
N ASP A 32 0.97 24.31 25.59
CA ASP A 32 1.56 24.11 26.90
C ASP A 32 1.06 22.81 27.55
N GLU A 33 -0.02 22.22 27.04
CA GLU A 33 -0.56 20.93 27.45
C GLU A 33 -0.58 19.96 26.27
N PRO A 34 -0.34 18.65 26.50
CA PRO A 34 -0.41 17.65 25.46
C PRO A 34 -1.84 17.50 24.93
N ILE A 35 -1.98 17.52 23.62
CA ILE A 35 -3.27 17.34 22.94
C ILE A 35 -3.28 15.97 22.25
N TRP A 36 -4.31 15.18 22.57
CA TRP A 36 -4.62 13.94 21.87
C TRP A 36 -5.86 14.16 21.00
N THR A 37 -5.76 13.73 19.75
CA THR A 37 -6.88 13.72 18.82
C THR A 37 -7.03 12.34 18.24
N GLN A 38 -8.22 11.78 18.28
CA GLN A 38 -8.55 10.49 17.66
C GLN A 38 -9.66 10.69 16.63
N THR A 39 -9.51 10.03 15.50
CA THR A 39 -10.53 9.97 14.44
C THR A 39 -10.64 8.53 13.98
N ASN A 40 -11.84 8.01 13.94
CA ASN A 40 -12.14 6.69 13.43
C ASN A 40 -13.05 6.81 12.23
N ARG A 41 -12.82 5.97 11.23
CA ARG A 41 -13.63 5.86 10.04
C ARG A 41 -13.88 4.39 9.72
N ALA A 42 -15.12 4.03 9.54
CA ALA A 42 -15.52 2.72 9.06
C ALA A 42 -16.36 2.87 7.77
N GLY A 43 -16.21 1.95 6.84
CA GLY A 43 -16.95 1.98 5.59
C GLY A 43 -17.16 0.59 5.01
N VAL A 44 -18.22 0.48 4.21
CA VAL A 44 -18.55 -0.70 3.42
C VAL A 44 -18.92 -0.24 2.02
N ASP A 45 -18.19 -0.73 1.02
CA ASP A 45 -18.51 -0.55 -0.39
C ASP A 45 -19.14 -1.84 -0.92
N ILE A 46 -20.29 -1.76 -1.60
CA ILE A 46 -21.01 -2.92 -2.13
C ILE A 46 -21.26 -2.68 -3.62
N ASN A 47 -21.06 -3.74 -4.39
CA ASN A 47 -21.42 -3.78 -5.82
C ASN A 47 -22.16 -5.10 -6.09
N GLU A 48 -23.35 -5.00 -6.70
CA GLU A 48 -24.18 -6.16 -7.05
C GLU A 48 -24.58 -6.08 -8.52
N VAL A 49 -24.55 -7.24 -9.18
CA VAL A 49 -25.14 -7.45 -10.50
C VAL A 49 -26.04 -8.66 -10.41
N ALA A 50 -27.33 -8.46 -10.62
CA ALA A 50 -28.34 -9.52 -10.54
C ALA A 50 -29.12 -9.64 -11.84
N PHE A 51 -29.30 -10.88 -12.32
CA PHE A 51 -30.05 -11.21 -13.53
C PHE A 51 -31.29 -12.04 -13.17
N VAL A 52 -32.45 -11.59 -13.57
CA VAL A 52 -33.70 -12.34 -13.44
C VAL A 52 -34.38 -12.41 -14.81
N ASN A 53 -34.56 -13.59 -15.35
CA ASN A 53 -35.17 -13.83 -16.66
C ASN A 53 -34.44 -13.03 -17.80
N TRP A 54 -33.14 -12.84 -17.66
CA TRP A 54 -32.31 -12.11 -18.62
C TRP A 54 -31.79 -13.07 -19.70
N ASN A 55 -32.27 -12.91 -20.94
CA ASN A 55 -31.99 -13.83 -22.05
C ASN A 55 -30.71 -13.51 -22.85
N SER A 56 -30.02 -12.41 -22.55
CA SER A 56 -28.75 -12.06 -23.21
C SER A 56 -27.51 -12.65 -22.52
N GLY A 57 -27.70 -13.53 -21.52
CA GLY A 57 -26.60 -14.10 -20.72
C GLY A 57 -26.09 -13.14 -19.64
N GLY A 58 -25.31 -13.68 -18.71
CA GLY A 58 -24.74 -12.97 -17.57
C GLY A 58 -24.65 -13.87 -16.34
N THR A 59 -23.84 -13.46 -15.36
CA THR A 59 -23.66 -14.17 -14.10
C THR A 59 -23.96 -13.24 -12.94
N ASN A 60 -24.80 -13.68 -11.99
CA ASN A 60 -25.04 -12.92 -10.77
C ASN A 60 -23.74 -12.80 -9.97
N SER A 61 -23.46 -11.61 -9.48
CA SER A 61 -22.28 -11.37 -8.66
C SER A 61 -22.55 -10.32 -7.58
N ILE A 62 -21.90 -10.49 -6.44
CA ILE A 62 -21.89 -9.52 -5.36
C ILE A 62 -20.46 -9.34 -4.85
N SER A 63 -20.05 -8.09 -4.66
CA SER A 63 -18.77 -7.74 -4.06
C SER A 63 -19.01 -6.87 -2.84
N ALA A 64 -18.22 -7.08 -1.79
CA ALA A 64 -18.22 -6.23 -0.62
C ALA A 64 -16.76 -5.92 -0.22
N LEU A 65 -16.47 -4.65 0.10
CA LEU A 65 -15.20 -4.19 0.65
C LEU A 65 -15.45 -3.49 1.97
N PHE A 66 -14.95 -4.06 3.04
CA PHE A 66 -14.93 -3.48 4.38
C PHE A 66 -13.64 -2.70 4.58
N ALA A 67 -13.74 -1.48 5.08
CA ALA A 67 -12.60 -0.63 5.37
C ALA A 67 -12.72 -0.01 6.77
N TYR A 68 -11.62 0.00 7.52
CA TYR A 68 -11.52 0.67 8.81
C TYR A 68 -10.22 1.45 8.89
N THR A 69 -10.27 2.67 9.40
CA THR A 69 -9.10 3.52 9.67
C THR A 69 -9.24 4.19 11.02
N SER A 70 -8.18 4.13 11.82
CA SER A 70 -8.07 4.84 13.10
C SER A 70 -6.81 5.69 13.10
N ILE A 71 -6.94 6.98 13.35
CA ILE A 71 -5.84 7.93 13.44
C ILE A 71 -5.80 8.45 14.86
N LEU A 72 -4.67 8.24 15.53
CA LEU A 72 -4.40 8.77 16.86
C LEU A 72 -3.21 9.72 16.78
N LYS A 73 -3.45 11.00 17.03
CA LYS A 73 -2.46 12.07 16.95
C LYS A 73 -2.19 12.65 18.32
N TYR A 74 -0.91 12.83 18.64
CA TYR A 74 -0.41 13.50 19.82
C TYR A 74 0.40 14.74 19.42
N GLU A 75 0.11 15.88 20.02
CA GLU A 75 0.85 17.13 19.81
C GLU A 75 1.24 17.73 21.15
N PHE A 76 2.54 17.99 21.31
CA PHE A 76 3.06 18.67 22.49
C PHE A 76 4.33 19.44 22.15
N ARG A 77 4.33 20.74 22.36
CA ARG A 77 5.45 21.66 22.09
C ARG A 77 6.01 21.48 20.67
N HIS A 78 7.17 20.85 20.55
CA HIS A 78 7.89 20.61 19.30
C HIS A 78 7.64 19.22 18.72
N PHE A 79 6.93 18.35 19.42
CA PHE A 79 6.70 16.97 19.04
C PHE A 79 5.31 16.78 18.47
N VAL A 80 5.23 16.00 17.42
CA VAL A 80 3.99 15.48 16.86
C VAL A 80 4.17 13.99 16.66
N TRP A 81 3.24 13.20 17.14
CA TRP A 81 3.27 11.76 17.00
C TRP A 81 1.94 11.30 16.40
N ASP A 82 1.99 10.85 15.15
CA ASP A 82 0.84 10.35 14.42
C ASP A 82 0.90 8.84 14.32
N ASN A 83 -0.17 8.19 14.73
CA ASN A 83 -0.35 6.76 14.58
C ASN A 83 -1.58 6.52 13.71
N ASN A 84 -1.43 5.68 12.71
CA ASN A 84 -2.49 5.30 11.79
C ASN A 84 -2.58 3.77 11.75
N PHE A 85 -3.75 3.25 12.03
CA PHE A 85 -4.11 1.87 11.78
C PHE A 85 -5.12 1.84 10.64
N SER A 86 -4.91 1.03 9.63
CA SER A 86 -5.86 0.80 8.55
C SER A 86 -6.01 -0.69 8.27
N ALA A 87 -7.25 -1.10 7.99
CA ALA A 87 -7.61 -2.46 7.65
C ALA A 87 -8.63 -2.45 6.51
N ARG A 88 -8.43 -3.31 5.51
CA ARG A 88 -9.37 -3.55 4.42
C ARG A 88 -9.53 -5.04 4.18
N TYR A 89 -10.76 -5.48 3.93
CA TYR A 89 -11.06 -6.85 3.57
C TYR A 89 -12.17 -6.88 2.51
N GLY A 90 -11.84 -7.37 1.34
CA GLY A 90 -12.74 -7.44 0.19
C GLY A 90 -13.03 -8.87 -0.22
N ILE A 91 -14.28 -9.13 -0.57
CA ILE A 91 -14.78 -10.41 -1.05
C ILE A 91 -15.62 -10.22 -2.31
N ASN A 92 -15.63 -11.23 -3.16
CA ASN A 92 -16.50 -11.33 -4.32
C ASN A 92 -17.11 -12.73 -4.38
N GLY A 93 -18.43 -12.80 -4.50
CA GLY A 93 -19.19 -14.01 -4.79
C GLY A 93 -19.78 -13.93 -6.18
N GLN A 94 -19.61 -14.98 -6.96
CA GLN A 94 -20.28 -15.17 -8.26
C GLN A 94 -21.12 -16.42 -8.21
N GLN A 95 -22.21 -16.44 -8.99
CA GLN A 95 -23.06 -17.61 -9.10
C GLN A 95 -22.23 -18.82 -9.52
N ASP A 96 -22.44 -19.95 -8.83
CA ASP A 96 -21.76 -21.23 -9.08
C ASP A 96 -20.23 -21.20 -8.86
N GLN A 97 -19.71 -20.21 -8.13
CA GLN A 97 -18.31 -20.11 -7.76
C GLN A 97 -18.13 -19.92 -6.25
N GLU A 98 -17.00 -20.39 -5.73
CA GLU A 98 -16.62 -20.12 -4.34
C GLU A 98 -16.36 -18.64 -4.10
N LEU A 99 -16.55 -18.18 -2.86
CA LEU A 99 -16.26 -16.83 -2.44
C LEU A 99 -14.75 -16.53 -2.60
N ARG A 100 -14.44 -15.46 -3.31
CA ARG A 100 -13.06 -15.06 -3.62
C ARG A 100 -12.67 -13.80 -2.87
N LYS A 101 -11.46 -13.78 -2.36
CA LYS A 101 -10.85 -12.60 -1.78
C LYS A 101 -10.42 -11.61 -2.89
N THR A 102 -10.78 -10.34 -2.74
CA THR A 102 -10.43 -9.25 -3.70
C THR A 102 -9.49 -8.22 -3.11
N ASP A 103 -9.53 -8.00 -1.79
CA ASP A 103 -8.61 -7.17 -1.04
C ASP A 103 -8.37 -7.79 0.34
N ASP A 104 -7.18 -7.60 0.88
CA ASP A 104 -6.85 -8.08 2.23
C ASP A 104 -5.57 -7.40 2.68
N VAL A 105 -5.69 -6.40 3.51
CA VAL A 105 -4.55 -5.68 4.05
C VAL A 105 -4.87 -5.12 5.43
N PHE A 106 -3.89 -5.20 6.33
CA PHE A 106 -3.83 -4.31 7.47
C PHE A 106 -2.47 -3.63 7.54
N GLU A 107 -2.47 -2.42 8.03
CA GLU A 107 -1.27 -1.59 8.11
C GLU A 107 -1.28 -0.77 9.38
N VAL A 108 -0.14 -0.73 10.06
CA VAL A 108 0.14 0.16 11.19
C VAL A 108 1.26 1.10 10.78
N ARG A 109 1.02 2.40 10.86
CA ARG A 109 2.04 3.44 10.67
C ARG A 109 2.17 4.26 11.94
N SER A 110 3.40 4.54 12.34
CA SER A 110 3.71 5.43 13.44
C SER A 110 4.79 6.39 13.01
N ASN A 111 4.54 7.68 13.15
CA ASN A 111 5.44 8.73 12.72
C ASN A 111 5.65 9.73 13.84
N LEU A 112 6.85 9.77 14.40
CA LEU A 112 7.29 10.74 15.39
C LEU A 112 8.05 11.87 14.72
N GLY A 113 7.52 13.08 14.76
CA GLY A 113 8.12 14.28 14.20
C GLY A 113 8.57 15.26 15.28
N TYR A 114 9.78 15.82 15.12
CA TYR A 114 10.30 16.92 15.92
C TYR A 114 10.52 18.15 15.05
N GLN A 115 9.91 19.26 15.42
CA GLN A 115 10.01 20.54 14.72
C GLN A 115 10.84 21.53 15.56
N LYS A 116 12.03 21.88 15.09
CA LYS A 116 12.93 22.81 15.80
C LYS A 116 12.32 24.21 15.93
N ASN A 117 11.63 24.66 14.88
CA ASN A 117 10.98 25.96 14.84
C ASN A 117 9.54 25.80 14.33
N LYS A 118 8.57 26.25 15.09
CA LYS A 118 7.13 26.15 14.75
C LYS A 118 6.70 26.93 13.49
N LEU A 119 7.56 27.84 13.01
CA LEU A 119 7.32 28.57 11.77
C LEU A 119 7.78 27.83 10.50
N THR A 120 8.56 26.76 10.66
CA THR A 120 9.00 25.93 9.53
C THR A 120 8.01 24.82 9.23
N ASN A 121 8.01 24.34 8.00
CA ASN A 121 7.27 23.14 7.58
C ASN A 121 8.14 21.87 7.60
N TRP A 122 9.37 21.95 8.16
CA TRP A 122 10.29 20.84 8.24
C TRP A 122 10.30 20.19 9.62
N TYR A 123 10.31 18.87 9.63
CA TYR A 123 10.43 18.02 10.80
C TYR A 123 11.60 17.06 10.63
N TYR A 124 12.32 16.79 11.71
CA TYR A 124 13.07 15.55 11.85
C TYR A 124 12.08 14.47 12.21
N SER A 125 12.03 13.38 11.44
CA SER A 125 11.00 12.36 11.62
C SER A 125 11.63 10.98 11.74
N ALA A 126 11.10 10.20 12.70
CA ALA A 126 11.30 8.76 12.77
C ALA A 126 9.99 8.07 12.40
N ARG A 127 10.04 7.15 11.44
CA ARG A 127 8.86 6.49 10.91
C ARG A 127 8.98 4.97 11.02
N PHE A 128 7.93 4.37 11.54
CA PHE A 128 7.69 2.94 11.55
C PHE A 128 6.46 2.65 10.70
N SER A 129 6.51 1.62 9.86
CA SER A 129 5.32 1.05 9.26
C SER A 129 5.42 -0.47 9.20
N PHE A 130 4.29 -1.12 9.44
CA PHE A 130 4.14 -2.56 9.31
C PHE A 130 2.88 -2.86 8.51
N LYS A 131 2.98 -3.75 7.51
CA LYS A 131 1.89 -4.12 6.63
C LYS A 131 1.87 -5.63 6.40
N SER A 132 0.71 -6.25 6.47
CA SER A 132 0.49 -7.65 6.12
C SER A 132 -0.97 -7.86 5.68
N GLN A 133 -1.41 -9.10 5.62
CA GLN A 133 -2.77 -9.54 5.30
C GLN A 133 -3.34 -10.42 6.41
N PHE A 134 -4.66 -10.62 6.43
CA PHE A 134 -5.33 -11.42 7.47
C PHE A 134 -5.46 -12.90 7.08
N SER A 135 -5.74 -13.19 5.81
CA SER A 135 -6.15 -14.50 5.34
C SER A 135 -5.34 -14.98 4.14
N ASN A 136 -5.50 -16.24 3.78
CA ASN A 136 -4.82 -16.83 2.63
C ASN A 136 -5.25 -16.13 1.32
N GLY A 137 -4.29 -15.90 0.44
CA GLY A 137 -4.51 -15.50 -0.95
C GLY A 137 -4.28 -16.69 -1.88
N TYR A 138 -5.03 -16.73 -2.99
CA TYR A 138 -4.99 -17.82 -3.95
C TYR A 138 -4.91 -17.30 -5.37
N SER A 139 -4.31 -18.08 -6.27
CA SER A 139 -4.39 -17.89 -7.72
C SER A 139 -5.62 -18.65 -8.23
N TYR A 140 -6.77 -18.00 -8.20
CA TYR A 140 -8.02 -18.63 -8.61
C TYR A 140 -8.02 -19.09 -10.06
N PRO A 141 -8.62 -20.26 -10.40
CA PRO A 141 -9.53 -21.06 -9.54
C PRO A 141 -8.82 -22.01 -8.58
N ASN A 142 -7.50 -22.09 -8.55
CA ASN A 142 -6.77 -23.00 -7.66
C ASN A 142 -6.80 -22.45 -6.23
N THR A 143 -7.45 -23.17 -5.31
CA THR A 143 -7.52 -22.86 -3.87
C THR A 143 -6.76 -23.89 -3.01
N SER A 144 -6.08 -24.87 -3.64
CA SER A 144 -5.33 -25.89 -2.91
C SER A 144 -4.01 -25.34 -2.34
N ASN A 145 -3.34 -24.45 -3.10
CA ASN A 145 -2.07 -23.90 -2.72
C ASN A 145 -2.18 -22.38 -2.58
N PRO A 146 -2.12 -21.84 -1.35
CA PRO A 146 -2.09 -20.40 -1.14
C PRO A 146 -0.81 -19.79 -1.68
N ILE A 147 -0.94 -18.64 -2.36
CA ILE A 147 0.18 -17.83 -2.85
C ILE A 147 0.60 -16.73 -1.86
N SER A 148 -0.19 -16.52 -0.81
CA SER A 148 0.13 -15.61 0.28
C SER A 148 -0.68 -15.98 1.54
N ARG A 149 -0.15 -15.66 2.73
CA ARG A 149 -0.75 -15.93 4.04
C ARG A 149 -0.48 -14.78 5.01
N PHE A 150 -1.06 -14.84 6.20
CA PHE A 150 -0.67 -13.94 7.29
C PHE A 150 0.84 -13.99 7.53
N MET A 151 1.52 -12.84 7.57
CA MET A 151 2.98 -12.73 7.68
C MET A 151 3.78 -13.45 6.57
N ALA A 152 3.15 -13.70 5.44
CA ALA A 152 3.74 -14.23 4.23
C ALA A 152 3.02 -13.63 2.99
N PRO A 153 3.30 -12.32 2.66
CA PRO A 153 4.33 -11.45 3.25
C PRO A 153 3.87 -10.59 4.44
N GLY A 154 4.84 -10.25 5.29
CA GLY A 154 4.77 -9.12 6.20
C GLY A 154 5.89 -8.14 5.88
N TYR A 155 5.60 -6.84 5.75
CA TYR A 155 6.59 -5.80 5.46
C TYR A 155 6.73 -4.84 6.62
N LEU A 156 7.95 -4.65 7.09
CA LEU A 156 8.29 -3.68 8.13
C LEU A 156 9.27 -2.66 7.54
N PHE A 157 8.97 -1.38 7.75
CA PHE A 157 9.89 -0.27 7.48
C PHE A 157 10.17 0.51 8.75
N LEU A 158 11.44 0.76 9.02
CA LEU A 158 11.89 1.60 10.13
C LEU A 158 12.97 2.55 9.63
N GLY A 159 12.73 3.84 9.68
CA GLY A 159 13.67 4.83 9.15
C GLY A 159 13.63 6.15 9.91
N GLY A 160 14.74 6.89 9.79
CA GLY A 160 14.86 8.24 10.29
C GLY A 160 15.26 9.22 9.18
N GLY A 161 14.67 10.41 9.17
CA GLY A 161 14.90 11.36 8.12
C GLY A 161 14.25 12.72 8.34
N ALA A 162 13.94 13.40 7.25
CA ALA A 162 13.28 14.70 7.25
C ALA A 162 11.90 14.60 6.58
N GLU A 163 10.93 15.31 7.12
CA GLU A 163 9.58 15.42 6.57
C GLU A 163 9.22 16.88 6.35
N TYR A 164 8.71 17.17 5.17
CA TYR A 164 8.20 18.49 4.79
C TYR A 164 6.68 18.46 4.67
N GLY A 165 6.02 19.53 5.12
CA GLY A 165 4.61 19.76 4.83
C GLY A 165 3.63 19.21 5.85
N LYS A 166 4.09 18.66 6.98
CA LYS A 166 3.20 18.14 8.03
C LYS A 166 2.21 19.17 8.60
N ASN A 167 2.54 20.46 8.54
CA ASN A 167 1.66 21.56 8.95
C ASN A 167 0.68 22.01 7.85
N ILE A 168 0.89 21.54 6.63
CA ILE A 168 0.01 21.75 5.49
C ILE A 168 -0.78 20.46 5.37
N GLU A 169 -2.02 20.43 5.79
CA GLU A 169 -2.89 19.24 5.87
C GLU A 169 -3.01 18.46 4.57
N LYS A 170 -2.51 19.02 3.45
CA LYS A 170 -2.68 18.49 2.09
C LYS A 170 -1.42 17.86 1.48
N LEU A 171 -0.23 18.12 2.01
CA LEU A 171 1.03 17.58 1.46
C LEU A 171 1.97 17.15 2.59
N SER A 172 2.46 15.93 2.51
CA SER A 172 3.55 15.42 3.35
C SER A 172 4.55 14.68 2.46
N THR A 173 5.81 15.13 2.49
CA THR A 173 6.92 14.45 1.79
C THR A 173 7.97 14.07 2.82
N TYR A 174 8.27 12.79 2.92
CA TYR A 174 9.25 12.24 3.85
C TYR A 174 10.41 11.64 3.07
N PHE A 175 11.61 12.04 3.44
CA PHE A 175 12.86 11.49 2.93
C PHE A 175 13.67 10.88 4.05
N SER A 176 13.99 9.60 3.93
CA SER A 176 14.84 8.86 4.84
C SER A 176 16.06 8.32 4.09
N PRO A 177 17.27 8.82 4.36
CA PRO A 177 18.49 8.29 3.77
C PRO A 177 18.87 6.92 4.35
N LEU A 178 18.28 6.53 5.48
CA LEU A 178 18.57 5.27 6.16
C LEU A 178 17.27 4.64 6.64
N THR A 179 16.76 3.67 5.87
CA THR A 179 15.55 2.90 6.15
C THR A 179 15.87 1.42 6.12
N LEU A 180 15.57 0.73 7.21
CA LEU A 180 15.52 -0.72 7.29
C LEU A 180 14.19 -1.18 6.70
N LYS A 181 14.22 -1.98 5.64
CA LYS A 181 13.07 -2.76 5.12
C LYS A 181 13.28 -4.21 5.54
N THR A 182 12.28 -4.82 6.14
CA THR A 182 12.30 -6.25 6.50
C THR A 182 11.07 -6.92 5.91
N THR A 183 11.31 -7.95 5.11
CA THR A 183 10.27 -8.80 4.54
C THR A 183 10.21 -10.09 5.33
N PHE A 184 9.03 -10.41 5.86
CA PHE A 184 8.75 -11.67 6.57
C PHE A 184 7.96 -12.60 5.65
N VAL A 185 8.38 -13.86 5.57
CA VAL A 185 7.68 -14.95 4.88
C VAL A 185 7.67 -16.13 5.85
N LEU A 186 6.76 -16.07 6.85
CA LEU A 186 6.79 -17.03 7.97
C LEU A 186 6.16 -18.37 7.61
N ASP A 187 5.51 -18.49 6.47
CA ASP A 187 5.01 -19.74 5.93
C ASP A 187 6.17 -20.57 5.34
N GLU A 188 6.20 -21.86 5.62
CA GLU A 188 7.28 -22.75 5.23
C GLU A 188 7.30 -23.01 3.72
N ASP A 189 6.15 -23.29 3.13
CA ASP A 189 6.04 -23.59 1.70
C ASP A 189 6.44 -22.37 0.87
N LEU A 190 5.93 -21.18 1.25
CA LEU A 190 6.24 -19.93 0.57
C LEU A 190 7.70 -19.51 0.77
N SER A 191 8.28 -19.73 1.95
CA SER A 191 9.69 -19.43 2.18
C SER A 191 10.62 -20.37 1.42
N ASN A 192 10.29 -21.67 1.39
CA ASN A 192 11.05 -22.65 0.61
C ASN A 192 10.97 -22.40 -0.90
N ALA A 193 9.84 -21.85 -1.38
CA ALA A 193 9.69 -21.41 -2.77
C ALA A 193 10.42 -20.09 -3.11
N GLY A 194 11.01 -19.39 -2.11
CA GLY A 194 11.63 -18.07 -2.32
C GLY A 194 10.65 -16.94 -2.59
N SER A 195 9.39 -17.11 -2.20
CA SER A 195 8.35 -16.11 -2.42
C SER A 195 8.70 -14.78 -1.78
N PHE A 196 8.28 -13.66 -2.41
CA PHE A 196 8.49 -12.29 -1.92
C PHE A 196 9.97 -11.90 -1.74
N GLY A 197 10.88 -12.55 -2.49
CA GLY A 197 12.29 -12.20 -2.55
C GLY A 197 13.15 -12.74 -1.42
N VAL A 198 12.67 -13.66 -0.58
CA VAL A 198 13.52 -14.39 0.37
C VAL A 198 14.34 -15.46 -0.37
N MET A 199 15.44 -15.92 0.22
CA MET A 199 16.26 -16.99 -0.36
C MET A 199 15.48 -18.30 -0.34
N PRO A 200 15.34 -19.00 -1.48
CA PRO A 200 14.63 -20.28 -1.55
C PRO A 200 15.38 -21.41 -0.84
N ALA A 201 14.70 -22.52 -0.63
CA ALA A 201 15.31 -23.73 -0.11
C ALA A 201 16.31 -24.33 -1.12
N GLU A 202 17.35 -24.98 -0.59
CA GLU A 202 18.30 -25.76 -1.37
C GLU A 202 17.92 -27.25 -1.31
N TYR A 203 17.91 -27.93 -2.46
CA TYR A 203 17.51 -29.31 -2.59
C TYR A 203 18.68 -30.18 -3.09
N ASP A 204 18.72 -31.45 -2.66
CA ASP A 204 19.63 -32.46 -3.24
C ASP A 204 19.11 -32.97 -4.58
N SER A 205 19.89 -33.89 -5.19
CA SER A 205 19.51 -34.50 -6.46
C SER A 205 18.30 -35.45 -6.36
N GLU A 206 17.89 -35.83 -5.16
CA GLU A 206 16.72 -36.65 -4.86
C GLU A 206 15.48 -35.84 -4.53
N GLY A 207 15.61 -34.49 -4.45
CA GLY A 207 14.52 -33.57 -4.11
C GLY A 207 14.27 -33.35 -2.61
N ASN A 208 15.20 -33.80 -1.74
CA ASN A 208 15.13 -33.55 -0.31
C ASN A 208 15.71 -32.19 0.01
N ILE A 209 15.11 -31.50 1.00
CA ILE A 209 15.60 -30.20 1.45
C ILE A 209 16.93 -30.38 2.21
N ILE A 210 18.01 -29.79 1.68
CA ILE A 210 19.32 -29.71 2.35
C ILE A 210 19.34 -28.51 3.29
N LYS A 211 18.75 -27.37 2.84
CA LYS A 211 18.65 -26.14 3.61
C LYS A 211 17.28 -25.51 3.38
N GLN A 212 16.57 -25.18 4.45
CA GLN A 212 15.28 -24.51 4.38
C GLN A 212 15.42 -23.08 3.82
N GLY A 213 14.39 -22.60 3.16
CA GLY A 213 14.30 -21.23 2.68
C GLY A 213 14.33 -20.22 3.83
N GLU A 214 14.86 -19.05 3.54
CA GLU A 214 14.89 -17.97 4.52
C GLU A 214 13.50 -17.40 4.73
N ARG A 215 13.15 -17.13 6.00
CA ARG A 215 11.84 -16.56 6.38
C ARG A 215 11.88 -15.06 6.57
N VAL A 216 13.05 -14.46 6.55
CA VAL A 216 13.25 -13.03 6.82
C VAL A 216 14.34 -12.49 5.91
N ARG A 217 13.97 -11.53 5.07
CA ARG A 217 14.92 -10.73 4.29
C ARG A 217 15.05 -9.34 4.91
N LYS A 218 16.28 -8.87 5.06
CA LYS A 218 16.58 -7.53 5.58
C LYS A 218 17.33 -6.72 4.51
N GLU A 219 16.88 -5.51 4.32
CA GLU A 219 17.43 -4.57 3.36
C GLU A 219 17.65 -3.23 4.06
N LEU A 220 18.68 -2.51 3.69
CA LEU A 220 18.99 -1.18 4.20
C LEU A 220 19.11 -0.22 3.03
N GLY A 221 18.27 0.80 3.00
CA GLY A 221 18.19 1.64 1.81
C GLY A 221 17.69 3.04 2.08
N MET A 222 17.34 3.71 1.00
CA MET A 222 16.77 5.05 0.98
C MET A 222 15.28 4.98 0.64
N LEU A 223 14.47 5.72 1.39
CA LEU A 223 13.03 5.83 1.21
C LEU A 223 12.62 7.27 0.96
N LEU A 224 11.84 7.49 -0.09
CA LEU A 224 11.14 8.74 -0.36
C LEU A 224 9.66 8.45 -0.46
N THR A 225 8.83 9.08 0.38
CA THR A 225 7.36 8.99 0.26
C THR A 225 6.76 10.38 0.13
N SER A 226 5.69 10.49 -0.65
CA SER A 226 4.89 11.71 -0.74
C SER A 226 3.41 11.36 -0.69
N ALA A 227 2.69 12.02 0.21
CA ALA A 227 1.24 11.94 0.32
C ALA A 227 0.64 13.32 0.05
N TYR A 228 -0.39 13.37 -0.77
CA TYR A 228 -1.10 14.59 -1.11
C TYR A 228 -2.60 14.34 -1.12
N GLU A 229 -3.33 15.15 -0.36
CA GLU A 229 -4.81 15.11 -0.34
C GLU A 229 -5.35 16.52 -0.55
N THR A 230 -6.33 16.66 -1.45
CA THR A 230 -7.02 17.93 -1.67
C THR A 230 -8.44 17.73 -2.17
N THR A 231 -9.27 18.76 -1.99
CA THR A 231 -10.59 18.84 -2.59
C THR A 231 -10.46 19.55 -3.93
N LEU A 232 -10.77 18.85 -5.03
CA LEU A 232 -10.72 19.40 -6.39
C LEU A 232 -11.96 20.21 -6.71
N PHE A 233 -13.13 19.71 -6.28
CA PHE A 233 -14.44 20.35 -6.43
C PHE A 233 -15.22 20.14 -5.12
N GLU A 234 -16.33 20.82 -4.94
CA GLU A 234 -17.13 20.79 -3.71
C GLU A 234 -17.40 19.39 -3.13
N ASN A 235 -17.59 18.41 -4.02
CA ASN A 235 -17.87 17.02 -3.64
C ASN A 235 -16.83 16.00 -4.18
N VAL A 236 -15.68 16.46 -4.64
CA VAL A 236 -14.65 15.61 -5.22
C VAL A 236 -13.32 15.87 -4.54
N SER A 237 -12.77 14.86 -3.89
CA SER A 237 -11.42 14.89 -3.34
C SER A 237 -10.50 13.88 -4.01
N ILE A 238 -9.22 14.19 -4.03
CA ILE A 238 -8.16 13.30 -4.50
C ILE A 238 -7.19 13.04 -3.35
N LYS A 239 -6.79 11.78 -3.21
CA LYS A 239 -5.69 11.34 -2.38
C LYS A 239 -4.66 10.69 -3.28
N ASN A 240 -3.44 11.13 -3.17
CA ASN A 240 -2.31 10.56 -3.91
C ASN A 240 -1.22 10.17 -2.92
N PHE A 241 -0.74 8.97 -3.03
CA PHE A 241 0.40 8.46 -2.27
C PHE A 241 1.41 7.84 -3.21
N VAL A 242 2.68 8.18 -3.05
CA VAL A 242 3.77 7.56 -3.79
C VAL A 242 4.92 7.25 -2.85
N SER A 243 5.51 6.09 -3.03
CA SER A 243 6.70 5.63 -2.31
C SER A 243 7.74 5.13 -3.30
N PHE A 244 9.00 5.53 -3.07
CA PHE A 244 10.17 5.06 -3.79
C PHE A 244 11.17 4.52 -2.78
N TYR A 245 11.61 3.27 -2.97
CA TYR A 245 12.64 2.65 -2.14
C TYR A 245 13.75 2.10 -3.02
N THR A 246 15.00 2.20 -2.57
CA THR A 246 16.14 1.52 -3.19
C THR A 246 17.06 0.98 -2.12
N ASP A 247 17.49 -0.27 -2.28
CA ASP A 247 18.41 -0.95 -1.36
C ASP A 247 19.86 -0.54 -1.68
N TYR A 248 20.66 -0.26 -0.66
CA TYR A 248 22.07 0.09 -0.81
C TYR A 248 22.98 -1.11 -1.02
N ILE A 249 22.55 -2.28 -0.54
CA ILE A 249 23.41 -3.46 -0.36
C ILE A 249 23.35 -4.38 -1.56
N ASN A 250 22.13 -4.71 -2.00
CA ASN A 250 21.95 -5.76 -3.01
C ASN A 250 21.83 -5.18 -4.43
N ASP A 251 20.96 -4.18 -4.63
CA ASP A 251 20.59 -3.69 -5.97
C ASP A 251 20.44 -2.17 -6.02
N PHE A 252 21.47 -1.42 -5.63
CA PHE A 252 21.43 0.03 -5.64
C PHE A 252 21.13 0.59 -7.04
N GLY A 253 20.08 1.41 -7.12
CA GLY A 253 19.60 2.00 -8.37
C GLY A 253 18.38 1.29 -8.95
N ASN A 254 18.04 0.08 -8.51
CA ASN A 254 16.71 -0.47 -8.69
C ASN A 254 15.76 0.20 -7.71
N ILE A 255 14.66 0.72 -8.22
CA ILE A 255 13.72 1.51 -7.43
C ILE A 255 12.39 0.77 -7.36
N ASP A 256 12.04 0.35 -6.15
CA ASP A 256 10.67 -0.13 -5.87
C ASP A 256 9.72 1.06 -5.86
N VAL A 257 8.58 0.88 -6.47
CA VAL A 257 7.53 1.91 -6.60
C VAL A 257 6.22 1.38 -6.03
N ASP A 258 5.61 2.14 -5.13
CA ASP A 258 4.24 1.92 -4.65
C ASP A 258 3.48 3.24 -4.86
N TRP A 259 2.52 3.29 -5.79
CA TRP A 259 1.79 4.49 -6.15
C TRP A 259 0.30 4.25 -6.15
N GLU A 260 -0.42 4.94 -5.26
CA GLU A 260 -1.87 4.87 -5.11
C GLU A 260 -2.50 6.24 -5.35
N VAL A 261 -3.55 6.28 -6.17
CA VAL A 261 -4.39 7.46 -6.39
C VAL A 261 -5.83 7.07 -6.13
N ILE A 262 -6.52 7.86 -5.30
CA ILE A 262 -7.93 7.65 -4.95
C ILE A 262 -8.69 8.96 -5.20
N PHE A 263 -9.76 8.87 -5.96
CA PHE A 263 -10.78 9.91 -6.09
C PHE A 263 -12.00 9.49 -5.25
N ASP A 264 -12.38 10.34 -4.31
CA ASP A 264 -13.61 10.20 -3.53
C ASP A 264 -14.65 11.20 -4.03
N PHE A 265 -15.82 10.71 -4.43
CA PHE A 265 -16.98 11.49 -4.89
C PHE A 265 -18.04 11.43 -3.79
N LYS A 266 -18.24 12.53 -3.08
CA LYS A 266 -19.19 12.62 -1.97
C LYS A 266 -20.61 12.86 -2.52
N VAL A 267 -21.51 11.90 -2.31
CA VAL A 267 -22.93 12.03 -2.66
C VAL A 267 -23.69 12.75 -1.53
N ASN A 268 -23.46 12.36 -0.28
CA ASN A 268 -23.96 13.02 0.92
C ASN A 268 -23.04 12.72 2.13
N SER A 269 -23.53 12.94 3.37
CA SER A 269 -22.72 12.72 4.58
C SER A 269 -22.32 11.27 4.83
N TYR A 270 -23.04 10.33 4.23
CA TYR A 270 -22.83 8.88 4.46
C TYR A 270 -22.46 8.11 3.19
N ILE A 271 -22.89 8.58 2.02
CA ILE A 271 -22.70 7.86 0.75
C ILE A 271 -21.59 8.53 -0.05
N LYS A 272 -20.66 7.71 -0.52
CA LYS A 272 -19.60 8.12 -1.45
C LYS A 272 -19.42 7.10 -2.57
N ALA A 273 -18.92 7.57 -3.72
CA ALA A 273 -18.30 6.73 -4.72
C ALA A 273 -16.79 6.90 -4.65
N THR A 274 -16.05 5.84 -4.91
CA THR A 274 -14.57 5.83 -4.86
C THR A 274 -14.04 5.23 -6.14
N LEU A 275 -13.08 5.91 -6.78
CA LEU A 275 -12.29 5.38 -7.88
C LEU A 275 -10.83 5.36 -7.43
N GLY A 276 -10.24 4.18 -7.32
CA GLY A 276 -8.86 3.96 -6.91
C GLY A 276 -8.02 3.32 -8.01
N SER A 277 -6.76 3.72 -8.10
CA SER A 277 -5.75 3.07 -8.93
C SER A 277 -4.48 2.88 -8.11
N HIS A 278 -3.95 1.66 -8.10
CA HIS A 278 -2.77 1.28 -7.34
C HIS A 278 -1.78 0.55 -8.26
N LEU A 279 -0.60 1.11 -8.38
CA LEU A 279 0.50 0.58 -9.17
C LEU A 279 1.65 0.21 -8.24
N LYS A 280 2.19 -0.99 -8.44
CA LYS A 280 3.38 -1.48 -7.74
C LYS A 280 4.41 -1.98 -8.73
N TYR A 281 5.65 -1.72 -8.42
CA TYR A 281 6.81 -2.33 -9.03
C TYR A 281 7.82 -2.63 -7.93
N ASP A 282 8.26 -3.87 -7.84
CA ASP A 282 9.29 -4.33 -6.91
C ASP A 282 10.21 -5.27 -7.70
N ASN A 283 11.48 -4.90 -7.80
CA ASN A 283 12.45 -5.64 -8.62
C ASN A 283 12.75 -7.03 -8.05
N ASP A 284 12.50 -7.24 -6.78
CA ASP A 284 12.74 -8.50 -6.06
C ASP A 284 11.59 -9.50 -6.20
N VAL A 285 10.42 -9.03 -6.63
CA VAL A 285 9.22 -9.85 -6.81
C VAL A 285 9.11 -10.30 -8.26
N LYS A 286 9.54 -11.53 -8.52
CA LYS A 286 9.39 -12.17 -9.83
C LYS A 286 7.97 -12.68 -10.02
N MET A 287 7.47 -12.59 -11.25
CA MET A 287 6.17 -13.10 -11.64
C MET A 287 6.32 -14.48 -12.27
N LEU A 288 5.44 -15.40 -11.90
CA LEU A 288 5.31 -16.68 -12.62
C LEU A 288 4.29 -16.48 -13.74
N VAL A 289 4.72 -16.70 -14.96
CA VAL A 289 3.88 -16.63 -16.16
C VAL A 289 3.65 -18.02 -16.72
N GLU A 290 2.40 -18.31 -17.03
CA GLU A 290 2.05 -19.53 -17.75
C GLU A 290 2.50 -19.42 -19.20
N VAL A 291 3.43 -20.25 -19.61
CA VAL A 291 3.88 -20.36 -21.00
C VAL A 291 3.50 -21.76 -21.52
N GLN A 292 2.80 -21.79 -22.64
CA GLN A 292 2.48 -23.04 -23.30
C GLN A 292 3.73 -23.54 -24.05
N ASN A 293 4.26 -24.69 -23.67
CA ASN A 293 5.37 -25.32 -24.37
C ASN A 293 4.94 -25.68 -25.81
N PRO A 294 5.53 -25.05 -26.83
CA PRO A 294 5.10 -25.26 -28.22
C PRO A 294 5.31 -26.69 -28.74
N GLU A 295 6.11 -27.50 -28.08
CA GLU A 295 6.39 -28.88 -28.48
C GLU A 295 5.49 -29.91 -27.79
N THR A 296 5.11 -29.68 -26.52
CA THR A 296 4.34 -30.64 -25.72
C THR A 296 2.89 -30.20 -25.51
N ALA A 297 2.53 -28.95 -25.84
CA ALA A 297 1.28 -28.30 -25.52
C ALA A 297 0.93 -28.26 -24.00
N GLU A 298 1.89 -28.60 -23.15
CA GLU A 298 1.77 -28.52 -21.70
C GLU A 298 2.02 -27.07 -21.23
N THR A 299 1.30 -26.67 -20.19
CA THR A 299 1.46 -25.36 -19.57
C THR A 299 2.58 -25.44 -18.52
N GLU A 300 3.64 -24.70 -18.74
CA GLU A 300 4.75 -24.56 -17.81
C GLU A 300 4.72 -23.17 -17.17
N PHE A 301 5.05 -23.10 -15.87
CA PHE A 301 5.25 -21.81 -15.19
C PHE A 301 6.71 -21.40 -15.34
N VAL A 302 6.93 -20.28 -16.02
CA VAL A 302 8.28 -19.71 -16.20
C VAL A 302 8.38 -18.44 -15.37
N GLU A 303 9.50 -18.27 -14.65
CA GLU A 303 9.80 -17.02 -13.98
C GLU A 303 10.05 -15.91 -15.03
N GLU A 304 9.14 -14.96 -15.12
CA GLU A 304 9.38 -13.69 -15.79
C GLU A 304 9.97 -12.71 -14.78
N GLY A 305 10.83 -11.80 -15.23
CA GLY A 305 11.41 -10.78 -14.36
C GLY A 305 10.34 -9.92 -13.68
N ALA A 306 10.77 -8.99 -12.83
CA ALA A 306 9.87 -8.07 -12.13
C ALA A 306 8.97 -7.30 -13.11
N SER A 307 7.68 -7.34 -12.87
CA SER A 307 6.66 -6.70 -13.69
C SER A 307 5.87 -5.67 -12.90
N VAL A 308 5.34 -4.66 -13.60
CA VAL A 308 4.43 -3.68 -13.02
C VAL A 308 3.10 -4.36 -12.69
N GLN A 309 2.70 -4.30 -11.43
CA GLN A 309 1.41 -4.76 -10.95
C GLN A 309 0.45 -3.58 -10.88
N TRP A 310 -0.74 -3.74 -11.43
CA TRP A 310 -1.76 -2.69 -11.43
C TRP A 310 -3.10 -3.22 -10.92
N LYS A 311 -3.71 -2.47 -10.00
CA LYS A 311 -5.04 -2.73 -9.45
C LYS A 311 -5.89 -1.48 -9.60
N GLN A 312 -7.10 -1.64 -10.14
CA GLN A 312 -8.11 -0.59 -10.18
C GLN A 312 -9.31 -0.99 -9.34
N MET A 313 -9.91 -0.02 -8.66
CA MET A 313 -11.08 -0.20 -7.83
C MET A 313 -12.11 0.90 -8.16
N LEU A 314 -13.35 0.50 -8.35
CA LEU A 314 -14.51 1.39 -8.42
C LEU A 314 -15.57 0.84 -7.49
N GLY A 315 -16.07 1.66 -6.59
CA GLY A 315 -17.08 1.26 -5.62
C GLY A 315 -18.01 2.39 -5.23
N VAL A 316 -19.19 2.03 -4.74
CA VAL A 316 -20.13 2.93 -4.06
C VAL A 316 -20.40 2.36 -2.69
N GLY A 317 -20.27 3.19 -1.66
CA GLY A 317 -20.36 2.69 -0.31
C GLY A 317 -20.87 3.69 0.72
N VAL A 318 -21.06 3.17 1.93
CA VAL A 318 -21.43 3.93 3.11
C VAL A 318 -20.20 4.10 4.00
N VAL A 319 -20.01 5.31 4.48
CA VAL A 319 -18.89 5.70 5.37
C VAL A 319 -19.46 6.40 6.60
N VAL A 320 -18.92 6.07 7.77
CA VAL A 320 -19.24 6.71 9.05
C VAL A 320 -17.93 7.14 9.73
N ASP A 321 -17.84 8.41 10.10
CA ASP A 321 -16.77 8.98 10.93
C ASP A 321 -17.25 9.10 12.38
N PHE A 322 -16.43 8.69 13.38
CA PHE A 322 -16.79 8.72 14.82
C PHE A 322 -15.55 8.84 15.72
#